data_b3b85bdb1c9d4962f9a56b3389d57637
#
_entry.id   b3b85bdb1c9d4962f9a56b3389d57637
#
_cell.length_a   1.000
_cell.length_b   1.000
_cell.length_c   1.000
_cell.angle_alpha   90.00
_cell.angle_beta   90.00
_cell.angle_gamma   90.00
#
_symmetry.space_group_name_H-M   'P 1'
#
loop_
_entity.id
_entity.type
_entity.pdbx_description
1 polymer ?
#
loop_
_entity_poly.entity_id
_entity_poly.type
_entity_poly.pdbx_seq_one_letter_code
_entity_poly.pdbx_strand_id
1 'polypeptide(L)'
;TEKEGQIMANAQYAILRFAKYKGPEISGIEAHNERTKEKYASNPDIDPSRTHLNFHLIKPERKYRAESERQIAEAGCRTRSDSVRVVEALITATPEFFKGKKRAEIREFFNEALEFIKQNQAPETIISAVVHLDEKSPHMHLCFVPLTEDKRLCAKEILGNKKKLTQWQDKYWEHMVKKYPDLERGESASETGRDHIPTRVFKQ
;
A
#
# COMPACT_ATOMS: atom_id res chain seq x y z
N THR A 1 31.38 -12.90 -12.20
CA THR A 1 32.40 -11.86 -12.39
C THR A 1 31.98 -10.58 -11.64
N GLU A 2 32.93 -9.65 -11.41
CA GLU A 2 32.66 -8.40 -10.67
C GLU A 2 31.51 -7.57 -11.28
N LYS A 3 31.30 -7.62 -12.59
CA LYS A 3 30.20 -6.94 -13.28
C LYS A 3 28.82 -7.53 -12.94
N GLU A 4 28.74 -8.84 -12.82
CA GLU A 4 27.48 -9.52 -12.44
C GLU A 4 27.15 -9.26 -10.98
N GLY A 5 28.12 -9.24 -10.09
CA GLY A 5 27.94 -8.88 -8.70
C GLY A 5 27.50 -7.43 -8.49
N GLN A 6 28.05 -6.48 -9.28
CA GLN A 6 27.63 -5.08 -9.26
C GLN A 6 26.21 -4.87 -9.79
N ILE A 7 25.79 -5.61 -10.83
CA ILE A 7 24.44 -5.55 -11.39
C ILE A 7 23.43 -6.05 -10.35
N MET A 8 23.71 -7.13 -9.63
CA MET A 8 22.83 -7.66 -8.58
C MET A 8 22.76 -6.75 -7.33
N ALA A 9 23.88 -6.09 -6.96
CA ALA A 9 23.92 -5.15 -5.83
C ALA A 9 23.10 -3.88 -6.05
N ASN A 10 22.80 -3.52 -7.31
CA ASN A 10 22.07 -2.33 -7.71
C ASN A 10 20.65 -2.64 -8.19
N ALA A 11 20.15 -3.86 -7.97
CA ALA A 11 18.79 -4.24 -8.37
C ALA A 11 17.73 -3.38 -7.67
N GLN A 12 16.80 -2.85 -8.46
CA GLN A 12 15.69 -2.02 -8.01
C GLN A 12 14.40 -2.78 -8.18
N TYR A 13 13.65 -2.94 -7.10
CA TYR A 13 12.45 -3.77 -7.08
C TYR A 13 11.19 -2.94 -6.94
N ALA A 14 10.15 -3.31 -7.69
CA ALA A 14 8.78 -2.86 -7.44
C ALA A 14 8.22 -3.66 -6.26
N ILE A 15 7.61 -2.97 -5.30
CA ILE A 15 7.13 -3.57 -4.05
C ILE A 15 5.67 -3.26 -3.83
N LEU A 16 4.85 -4.31 -3.67
CA LEU A 16 3.44 -4.24 -3.30
C LEU A 16 3.16 -5.23 -2.18
N ARG A 17 2.59 -4.74 -1.08
CA ARG A 17 2.19 -5.57 0.05
C ARG A 17 0.79 -5.19 0.50
N PHE A 18 0.07 -6.15 1.10
CA PHE A 18 -1.28 -5.93 1.61
C PHE A 18 -1.35 -6.22 3.10
N ALA A 19 -2.16 -5.41 3.80
CA ALA A 19 -2.54 -5.65 5.18
C ALA A 19 -4.06 -5.58 5.31
N LYS A 20 -4.62 -6.39 6.22
CA LYS A 20 -6.06 -6.49 6.44
C LYS A 20 -6.41 -5.90 7.80
N TYR A 21 -7.49 -5.14 7.88
CA TYR A 21 -7.92 -4.47 9.11
C TYR A 21 -9.38 -4.76 9.41
N LYS A 22 -9.62 -5.19 10.65
CA LYS A 22 -10.96 -5.34 11.25
C LYS A 22 -11.41 -4.00 11.83
N GLY A 23 -12.69 -3.86 12.15
CA GLY A 23 -13.27 -2.62 12.63
C GLY A 23 -12.46 -1.88 13.71
N PRO A 24 -12.08 -2.54 14.82
CA PRO A 24 -11.33 -1.87 15.90
C PRO A 24 -9.93 -1.35 15.53
N GLU A 25 -9.33 -1.89 14.46
CA GLU A 25 -7.98 -1.55 14.02
C GLU A 25 -7.93 -0.31 13.10
N ILE A 26 -9.08 0.07 12.54
CA ILE A 26 -9.13 1.07 11.45
C ILE A 26 -8.71 2.46 11.92
N SER A 27 -9.15 2.89 13.11
CA SER A 27 -8.78 4.22 13.63
C SER A 27 -7.27 4.36 13.85
N GLY A 28 -6.59 3.26 14.22
CA GLY A 28 -5.15 3.24 14.39
C GLY A 28 -4.40 3.42 13.07
N ILE A 29 -4.83 2.72 12.02
CA ILE A 29 -4.18 2.86 10.71
C ILE A 29 -4.48 4.23 10.08
N GLU A 30 -5.68 4.76 10.28
CA GLU A 30 -6.01 6.13 9.85
C GLU A 30 -5.10 7.15 10.51
N ALA A 31 -4.94 7.09 11.83
CA ALA A 31 -4.09 8.01 12.57
C ALA A 31 -2.63 7.95 12.09
N HIS A 32 -2.13 6.76 11.76
CA HIS A 32 -0.81 6.59 11.18
C HIS A 32 -0.71 7.20 9.78
N ASN A 33 -1.64 6.87 8.90
CA ASN A 33 -1.62 7.32 7.51
C ASN A 33 -1.81 8.83 7.37
N GLU A 34 -2.74 9.40 8.16
CA GLU A 34 -3.08 10.82 8.12
C GLU A 34 -2.19 11.67 9.04
N ARG A 35 -1.24 11.06 9.73
CA ARG A 35 -0.31 11.75 10.64
C ARG A 35 -1.05 12.60 11.69
N THR A 36 -2.08 12.04 12.32
CA THR A 36 -2.88 12.74 13.33
C THR A 36 -2.40 12.54 14.77
N LYS A 37 -1.36 11.73 14.97
CA LYS A 37 -0.74 11.56 16.29
C LYS A 37 0.33 12.63 16.53
N GLU A 38 0.41 13.15 17.75
CA GLU A 38 1.45 14.11 18.12
C GLU A 38 2.84 13.50 18.20
N LYS A 39 2.93 12.21 18.58
CA LYS A 39 4.21 11.48 18.73
C LYS A 39 4.12 10.11 18.08
N TYR A 40 5.18 9.75 17.36
CA TYR A 40 5.30 8.46 16.68
C TYR A 40 6.38 7.61 17.35
N ALA A 41 6.23 7.33 18.65
CA ALA A 41 7.20 6.55 19.43
C ALA A 41 7.41 5.14 18.86
N SER A 42 6.37 4.56 18.24
CA SER A 42 6.43 3.25 17.58
C SER A 42 7.04 3.30 16.18
N ASN A 43 7.34 4.48 15.65
CA ASN A 43 7.96 4.64 14.34
C ASN A 43 9.00 5.78 14.38
N PRO A 44 10.21 5.52 14.89
CA PRO A 44 11.25 6.53 15.04
C PRO A 44 11.80 7.05 13.70
N ASP A 45 11.50 6.38 12.58
CA ASP A 45 11.96 6.81 11.25
C ASP A 45 11.15 7.98 10.69
N ILE A 46 10.00 8.31 11.29
CA ILE A 46 9.22 9.47 10.87
C ILE A 46 9.94 10.74 11.28
N ASP A 47 10.25 11.58 10.30
CA ASP A 47 10.82 12.91 10.52
C ASP A 47 9.68 13.95 10.48
N PRO A 48 9.25 14.47 11.64
CA PRO A 48 8.14 15.42 11.70
C PRO A 48 8.38 16.71 10.92
N SER A 49 9.64 17.10 10.72
CA SER A 49 10.00 18.30 9.95
C SER A 49 9.69 18.13 8.45
N ARG A 50 9.50 16.90 7.98
CA ARG A 50 9.22 16.57 6.60
C ARG A 50 7.75 16.16 6.35
N THR A 51 6.94 16.05 7.39
CA THR A 51 5.54 15.59 7.26
C THR A 51 4.72 16.50 6.34
N HIS A 52 5.03 17.79 6.27
CA HIS A 52 4.38 18.71 5.34
C HIS A 52 4.62 18.38 3.86
N LEU A 53 5.60 17.54 3.55
CA LEU A 53 5.89 17.10 2.18
C LEU A 53 4.99 15.95 1.74
N ASN A 54 4.34 15.26 2.67
CA ASN A 54 3.38 14.19 2.37
C ASN A 54 2.22 14.77 1.56
N PHE A 55 1.65 13.95 0.68
CA PHE A 55 0.55 14.39 -0.14
C PHE A 55 -0.45 13.27 -0.43
N HIS A 56 -1.70 13.65 -0.62
CA HIS A 56 -2.75 12.75 -1.04
C HIS A 56 -2.90 12.72 -2.56
N LEU A 57 -3.07 11.52 -3.11
CA LEU A 57 -3.59 11.32 -4.46
C LEU A 57 -5.11 11.17 -4.42
N ILE A 58 -5.62 10.53 -3.36
CA ILE A 58 -7.03 10.50 -3.02
C ILE A 58 -7.17 10.88 -1.55
N LYS A 59 -7.87 11.99 -1.31
CA LYS A 59 -8.16 12.47 0.04
C LYS A 59 -9.40 11.77 0.59
N PRO A 60 -9.38 11.30 1.86
CA PRO A 60 -10.58 10.70 2.42
C PRO A 60 -11.67 11.77 2.63
N GLU A 61 -12.91 11.45 2.22
CA GLU A 61 -14.07 12.33 2.42
C GLU A 61 -14.61 12.27 3.85
N ARG A 62 -14.34 11.16 4.54
CA ARG A 62 -14.78 10.84 5.90
C ARG A 62 -13.68 10.09 6.61
N LYS A 63 -13.84 9.88 7.92
CA LYS A 63 -12.99 8.94 8.64
C LYS A 63 -13.08 7.55 8.00
N TYR A 64 -11.99 6.81 7.99
CA TYR A 64 -11.88 5.53 7.30
C TYR A 64 -12.95 4.54 7.73
N ARG A 65 -13.22 4.44 9.04
CA ARG A 65 -14.25 3.53 9.55
C ARG A 65 -15.63 3.95 9.08
N ALA A 66 -15.96 5.23 9.16
CA ALA A 66 -17.24 5.76 8.70
C ALA A 66 -17.45 5.52 7.20
N GLU A 67 -16.42 5.70 6.39
CA GLU A 67 -16.48 5.43 4.95
C GLU A 67 -16.66 3.95 4.65
N SER A 68 -15.95 3.08 5.38
CA SER A 68 -16.12 1.63 5.20
C SER A 68 -17.55 1.19 5.55
N GLU A 69 -18.12 1.70 6.64
CA GLU A 69 -19.49 1.40 7.07
C GLU A 69 -20.52 1.93 6.08
N ARG A 70 -20.30 3.13 5.53
CA ARG A 70 -21.16 3.70 4.49
C ARG A 70 -21.20 2.81 3.24
N GLN A 71 -20.05 2.38 2.74
CA GLN A 71 -19.97 1.53 1.56
C GLN A 71 -20.60 0.15 1.80
N ILE A 72 -20.37 -0.43 2.97
CA ILE A 72 -20.96 -1.72 3.35
C ILE A 72 -22.48 -1.64 3.41
N ALA A 73 -23.00 -0.58 4.02
CA ALA A 73 -24.46 -0.35 4.11
C ALA A 73 -25.07 -0.14 2.73
N GLU A 74 -24.44 0.65 1.88
CA GLU A 74 -24.91 0.90 0.52
C GLU A 74 -24.90 -0.38 -0.32
N ALA A 75 -23.89 -1.23 -0.16
CA ALA A 75 -23.80 -2.51 -0.84
C ALA A 75 -24.84 -3.53 -0.32
N GLY A 76 -25.36 -3.33 0.88
CA GLY A 76 -26.31 -4.25 1.51
C GLY A 76 -25.74 -5.60 1.86
N CYS A 77 -24.41 -5.70 2.01
CA CYS A 77 -23.74 -6.96 2.28
C CYS A 77 -23.74 -7.31 3.77
N ARG A 78 -23.63 -8.61 4.04
CA ARG A 78 -23.54 -9.13 5.39
C ARG A 78 -22.14 -8.95 5.95
N THR A 79 -22.05 -8.68 7.26
CA THR A 79 -20.79 -8.58 7.99
C THR A 79 -20.86 -9.36 9.30
N ARG A 80 -19.67 -9.71 9.80
CA ARG A 80 -19.47 -10.24 11.16
C ARG A 80 -18.66 -9.23 11.96
N SER A 81 -18.60 -9.38 13.27
CA SER A 81 -17.78 -8.53 14.14
C SER A 81 -16.28 -8.59 13.79
N ASP A 82 -15.83 -9.73 13.27
CA ASP A 82 -14.45 -9.99 12.87
C ASP A 82 -14.18 -9.83 11.36
N SER A 83 -15.14 -9.32 10.60
CA SER A 83 -14.95 -9.08 9.17
C SER A 83 -13.84 -8.06 8.90
N VAL A 84 -13.01 -8.35 7.90
CA VAL A 84 -12.06 -7.37 7.37
C VAL A 84 -12.84 -6.29 6.63
N ARG A 85 -12.73 -5.04 7.09
CA ARG A 85 -13.48 -3.91 6.54
C ARG A 85 -12.62 -2.97 5.70
N VAL A 86 -11.32 -2.99 5.93
CA VAL A 86 -10.35 -2.19 5.18
C VAL A 86 -9.15 -3.05 4.83
N VAL A 87 -8.69 -2.92 3.60
CA VAL A 87 -7.42 -3.47 3.14
C VAL A 87 -6.51 -2.31 2.79
N GLU A 88 -5.26 -2.38 3.23
CA GLU A 88 -4.24 -1.43 2.84
C GLU A 88 -3.28 -2.06 1.84
N ALA A 89 -3.09 -1.41 0.70
CA ALA A 89 -1.99 -1.68 -0.22
C ALA A 89 -0.84 -0.73 0.13
N LEU A 90 0.29 -1.30 0.53
CA LEU A 90 1.54 -0.56 0.70
C LEU A 90 2.35 -0.68 -0.57
N ILE A 91 2.57 0.44 -1.25
CA ILE A 91 3.17 0.49 -2.58
C ILE A 91 4.43 1.34 -2.53
N THR A 92 5.52 0.78 -3.03
CA THR A 92 6.81 1.47 -3.09
C THR A 92 7.74 0.80 -4.11
N ALA A 93 8.98 1.19 -4.09
CA ALA A 93 10.11 0.55 -4.74
C ALA A 93 11.31 0.60 -3.78
N THR A 94 12.38 -0.09 -4.11
CA THR A 94 13.61 0.01 -3.31
C THR A 94 14.12 1.44 -3.26
N PRO A 95 14.77 1.88 -2.16
CA PRO A 95 15.18 3.27 -1.97
C PRO A 95 16.03 3.82 -3.11
N GLU A 96 16.89 3.00 -3.72
CA GLU A 96 17.75 3.39 -4.83
C GLU A 96 16.98 3.92 -6.03
N PHE A 97 15.77 3.39 -6.26
CA PHE A 97 14.92 3.85 -7.36
C PHE A 97 14.54 5.34 -7.22
N PHE A 98 14.33 5.79 -5.99
CA PHE A 98 13.89 7.17 -5.73
C PHE A 98 15.04 8.18 -5.61
N LYS A 99 16.29 7.72 -5.53
CA LYS A 99 17.44 8.61 -5.43
C LYS A 99 17.53 9.55 -6.63
N GLY A 100 17.67 10.83 -6.35
CA GLY A 100 17.78 11.87 -7.37
C GLY A 100 16.47 12.25 -8.05
N LYS A 101 15.36 11.59 -7.72
CA LYS A 101 14.03 11.95 -8.25
C LYS A 101 13.46 13.15 -7.50
N LYS A 102 12.90 14.08 -8.28
CA LYS A 102 12.16 15.22 -7.75
C LYS A 102 10.78 14.79 -7.24
N ARG A 103 10.18 15.60 -6.38
CA ARG A 103 8.84 15.35 -5.84
C ARG A 103 7.80 15.09 -6.92
N ALA A 104 7.85 15.84 -8.03
CA ALA A 104 6.95 15.66 -9.17
C ALA A 104 7.12 14.28 -9.85
N GLU A 105 8.35 13.80 -9.96
CA GLU A 105 8.65 12.48 -10.54
C GLU A 105 8.20 11.34 -9.60
N ILE A 106 8.34 11.53 -8.29
CA ILE A 106 7.82 10.60 -7.27
C ILE A 106 6.30 10.55 -7.32
N ARG A 107 5.65 11.70 -7.44
CA ARG A 107 4.19 11.79 -7.59
C ARG A 107 3.71 11.04 -8.84
N GLU A 108 4.41 11.19 -9.95
CA GLU A 108 4.09 10.49 -11.20
C GLU A 108 4.19 8.98 -11.05
N PHE A 109 5.20 8.48 -10.34
CA PHE A 109 5.35 7.06 -10.02
C PHE A 109 4.13 6.53 -9.26
N PHE A 110 3.72 7.23 -8.19
CA PHE A 110 2.58 6.79 -7.38
C PHE A 110 1.24 6.98 -8.08
N ASN A 111 1.10 7.95 -8.97
CA ASN A 111 -0.07 8.07 -9.83
C ASN A 111 -0.21 6.84 -10.74
N GLU A 112 0.88 6.37 -11.30
CA GLU A 112 0.88 5.15 -12.13
C GLU A 112 0.49 3.91 -11.31
N ALA A 113 1.02 3.79 -10.10
CA ALA A 113 0.66 2.71 -9.18
C ALA A 113 -0.84 2.78 -8.79
N LEU A 114 -1.36 3.97 -8.56
CA LEU A 114 -2.79 4.18 -8.29
C LEU A 114 -3.65 3.72 -9.47
N GLU A 115 -3.28 4.03 -10.71
CA GLU A 115 -3.98 3.55 -11.90
C GLU A 115 -4.02 2.03 -11.97
N PHE A 116 -2.92 1.36 -11.61
CA PHE A 116 -2.90 -0.09 -11.49
C PHE A 116 -3.95 -0.62 -10.50
N ILE A 117 -4.03 -0.02 -9.32
CA ILE A 117 -5.03 -0.44 -8.31
C ILE A 117 -6.45 -0.21 -8.84
N LYS A 118 -6.72 0.93 -9.48
CA LYS A 118 -8.03 1.24 -10.05
C LYS A 118 -8.48 0.25 -11.14
N GLN A 119 -7.55 -0.36 -11.83
CA GLN A 119 -7.84 -1.38 -12.85
C GLN A 119 -8.17 -2.75 -12.24
N ASN A 120 -7.79 -3.00 -11.00
CA ASN A 120 -7.91 -4.30 -10.34
C ASN A 120 -8.86 -4.30 -9.13
N GLN A 121 -9.27 -3.13 -8.67
CA GLN A 121 -10.23 -2.94 -7.60
C GLN A 121 -11.09 -1.72 -7.94
N ALA A 122 -12.40 -1.81 -7.72
CA ALA A 122 -13.32 -0.73 -8.04
C ALA A 122 -12.87 0.60 -7.43
N PRO A 123 -12.69 1.65 -8.24
CA PRO A 123 -12.16 2.93 -7.74
C PRO A 123 -12.98 3.56 -6.61
N GLU A 124 -14.31 3.40 -6.62
CA GLU A 124 -15.20 3.91 -5.59
C GLU A 124 -15.01 3.26 -4.23
N THR A 125 -14.34 2.11 -4.16
CA THR A 125 -14.02 1.46 -2.87
C THR A 125 -12.79 2.07 -2.20
N ILE A 126 -11.98 2.84 -2.93
CA ILE A 126 -10.77 3.45 -2.38
C ILE A 126 -11.14 4.58 -1.44
N ILE A 127 -10.69 4.48 -0.19
CA ILE A 127 -10.93 5.47 0.86
C ILE A 127 -9.92 6.61 0.76
N SER A 128 -8.65 6.25 0.62
CA SER A 128 -7.52 7.18 0.69
C SER A 128 -6.31 6.60 -0.04
N ALA A 129 -5.54 7.47 -0.66
CA ALA A 129 -4.22 7.16 -1.17
C ALA A 129 -3.29 8.31 -0.79
N VAL A 130 -2.40 8.08 0.16
CA VAL A 130 -1.48 9.08 0.69
C VAL A 130 -0.04 8.63 0.53
N VAL A 131 0.81 9.53 0.03
CA VAL A 131 2.24 9.30 -0.13
C VAL A 131 2.99 9.94 1.01
N HIS A 132 3.79 9.15 1.72
CA HIS A 132 4.65 9.61 2.80
C HIS A 132 6.07 9.85 2.27
N LEU A 133 6.56 11.07 2.49
CA LEU A 133 7.93 11.49 2.18
C LEU A 133 8.72 11.80 3.46
N ASP A 134 8.13 11.57 4.62
CA ASP A 134 8.71 11.86 5.94
C ASP A 134 9.38 10.66 6.60
N GLU A 135 9.60 9.59 5.85
CA GLU A 135 10.35 8.42 6.26
C GLU A 135 11.57 8.22 5.34
N LYS A 136 12.34 7.15 5.54
CA LYS A 136 13.58 6.88 4.78
C LYS A 136 13.36 6.75 3.27
N SER A 137 12.22 6.24 2.86
CA SER A 137 11.89 6.00 1.46
C SER A 137 10.44 6.39 1.18
N PRO A 138 10.16 7.00 0.02
CA PRO A 138 8.78 7.28 -0.38
C PRO A 138 7.95 6.02 -0.48
N HIS A 139 6.74 6.04 0.08
CA HIS A 139 5.78 4.95 -0.08
C HIS A 139 4.35 5.46 0.00
N MET A 140 3.45 4.75 -0.66
CA MET A 140 2.03 5.08 -0.67
C MET A 140 1.24 4.09 0.19
N HIS A 141 0.40 4.63 1.07
CA HIS A 141 -0.62 3.89 1.80
C HIS A 141 -1.96 4.11 1.09
N LEU A 142 -2.46 3.06 0.45
CA LEU A 142 -3.75 3.09 -0.23
C LEU A 142 -4.71 2.16 0.49
N CYS A 143 -5.78 2.70 1.04
CA CYS A 143 -6.80 1.94 1.76
C CYS A 143 -8.07 1.83 0.93
N PHE A 144 -8.67 0.63 0.88
CA PHE A 144 -9.93 0.38 0.20
C PHE A 144 -10.81 -0.58 1.00
N VAL A 145 -12.11 -0.50 0.76
CA VAL A 145 -13.08 -1.45 1.30
C VAL A 145 -13.09 -2.68 0.40
N PRO A 146 -12.88 -3.89 0.94
CA PRO A 146 -12.74 -5.09 0.10
C PRO A 146 -14.09 -5.62 -0.40
N LEU A 147 -14.80 -4.78 -1.15
CA LEU A 147 -16.04 -5.15 -1.83
C LEU A 147 -15.71 -5.82 -3.17
N THR A 148 -16.31 -6.96 -3.41
CA THR A 148 -16.21 -7.69 -4.67
C THR A 148 -17.08 -7.04 -5.75
N GLU A 149 -16.93 -7.47 -7.00
CA GLU A 149 -17.76 -6.97 -8.11
C GLU A 149 -19.26 -7.21 -7.88
N ASP A 150 -19.63 -8.32 -7.24
CA ASP A 150 -21.00 -8.67 -6.88
C ASP A 150 -21.43 -8.11 -5.51
N LYS A 151 -20.73 -7.11 -5.01
CA LYS A 151 -21.08 -6.35 -3.79
C LYS A 151 -21.07 -7.17 -2.50
N ARG A 152 -20.16 -8.12 -2.38
CA ARG A 152 -19.88 -8.82 -1.12
C ARG A 152 -18.63 -8.25 -0.44
N LEU A 153 -18.62 -8.22 0.88
CA LEU A 153 -17.42 -7.86 1.64
C LEU A 153 -16.54 -9.12 1.81
N CYS A 154 -15.50 -9.26 1.01
CA CYS A 154 -14.68 -10.45 1.00
C CYS A 154 -13.22 -10.18 0.62
N ALA A 155 -12.39 -9.83 1.59
CA ALA A 155 -10.96 -9.63 1.39
C ALA A 155 -10.27 -10.90 0.87
N LYS A 156 -10.72 -12.07 1.34
CA LYS A 156 -10.17 -13.36 0.92
C LYS A 156 -10.32 -13.62 -0.58
N GLU A 157 -11.44 -13.22 -1.18
CA GLU A 157 -11.65 -13.37 -2.62
C GLU A 157 -10.75 -12.44 -3.43
N ILE A 158 -10.54 -11.22 -2.95
CA ILE A 158 -9.73 -10.21 -3.63
C ILE A 158 -8.24 -10.53 -3.53
N LEU A 159 -7.76 -10.81 -2.32
CA LEU A 159 -6.34 -11.07 -2.05
C LEU A 159 -5.96 -12.53 -2.19
N GLY A 160 -6.90 -13.43 -1.92
CA GLY A 160 -6.73 -14.87 -2.05
C GLY A 160 -5.68 -15.46 -1.11
N ASN A 161 -5.01 -16.47 -1.61
CA ASN A 161 -3.90 -17.17 -0.95
C ASN A 161 -2.54 -16.64 -1.46
N LYS A 162 -1.46 -17.31 -1.05
CA LYS A 162 -0.09 -16.98 -1.48
C LYS A 162 0.06 -16.90 -3.01
N LYS A 163 -0.58 -17.81 -3.75
CA LYS A 163 -0.55 -17.82 -5.22
C LYS A 163 -1.18 -16.55 -5.79
N LYS A 164 -2.32 -16.12 -5.27
CA LYS A 164 -2.99 -14.91 -5.74
C LYS A 164 -2.22 -13.64 -5.35
N LEU A 165 -1.60 -13.61 -4.19
CA LEU A 165 -0.72 -12.51 -3.78
C LEU A 165 0.51 -12.42 -4.69
N THR A 166 1.07 -13.55 -5.11
CA THR A 166 2.14 -13.60 -6.10
C THR A 166 1.66 -13.03 -7.44
N GLN A 167 0.43 -13.36 -7.87
CA GLN A 167 -0.17 -12.79 -9.08
C GLN A 167 -0.36 -11.28 -8.99
N TRP A 168 -0.77 -10.74 -7.84
CA TRP A 168 -0.84 -9.31 -7.59
C TRP A 168 0.53 -8.65 -7.79
N GLN A 169 1.57 -9.27 -7.25
CA GLN A 169 2.94 -8.77 -7.38
C GLN A 169 3.42 -8.80 -8.83
N ASP A 170 3.14 -9.87 -9.57
CA ASP A 170 3.46 -10.01 -10.98
C ASP A 170 2.78 -8.93 -11.83
N LYS A 171 1.49 -8.73 -11.64
CA LYS A 171 0.69 -7.74 -12.38
C LYS A 171 1.15 -6.31 -12.07
N TYR A 172 1.47 -6.04 -10.80
CA TYR A 172 1.98 -4.74 -10.40
C TYR A 172 3.31 -4.44 -11.09
N TRP A 173 4.24 -5.36 -11.06
CA TRP A 173 5.51 -5.22 -11.76
C TRP A 173 5.30 -5.05 -13.28
N GLU A 174 4.49 -5.88 -13.90
CA GLU A 174 4.17 -5.80 -15.34
C GLU A 174 3.61 -4.44 -15.73
N HIS A 175 2.76 -3.86 -14.87
CA HIS A 175 2.21 -2.53 -15.09
C HIS A 175 3.28 -1.44 -14.97
N MET A 176 4.07 -1.49 -13.90
CA MET A 176 5.06 -0.45 -13.62
C MET A 176 6.26 -0.48 -14.55
N VAL A 177 6.71 -1.67 -14.96
CA VAL A 177 7.91 -1.83 -15.80
C VAL A 177 7.73 -1.22 -17.20
N LYS A 178 6.51 -1.07 -17.67
CA LYS A 178 6.23 -0.41 -18.97
C LYS A 178 6.71 1.03 -18.98
N LYS A 179 6.61 1.72 -17.86
CA LYS A 179 7.05 3.11 -17.70
C LYS A 179 8.41 3.21 -17.02
N TYR A 180 8.74 2.25 -16.17
CA TYR A 180 9.97 2.21 -15.39
C TYR A 180 10.74 0.90 -15.66
N PRO A 181 11.38 0.79 -16.85
CA PRO A 181 11.95 -0.48 -17.31
C PRO A 181 13.11 -1.00 -16.46
N ASP A 182 13.70 -0.16 -15.60
CA ASP A 182 14.78 -0.58 -14.70
C ASP A 182 14.28 -1.34 -13.46
N LEU A 183 12.96 -1.34 -13.22
CA LEU A 183 12.39 -2.05 -12.10
C LEU A 183 12.33 -3.56 -12.35
N GLU A 184 12.83 -4.32 -11.38
CA GLU A 184 12.70 -5.75 -11.34
C GLU A 184 11.49 -6.16 -10.47
N ARG A 185 11.01 -7.39 -10.69
CA ARG A 185 9.94 -7.96 -9.90
C ARG A 185 10.43 -8.19 -8.45
N GLY A 186 9.72 -7.61 -7.48
CA GLY A 186 9.98 -7.87 -6.06
C GLY A 186 9.64 -9.32 -5.69
N GLU A 187 10.43 -9.91 -4.79
CA GLU A 187 10.17 -11.24 -4.27
C GLU A 187 8.96 -11.23 -3.33
N SER A 188 8.06 -12.20 -3.50
CA SER A 188 6.94 -12.38 -2.57
C SER A 188 7.40 -13.11 -1.31
N ALA A 189 6.66 -12.93 -0.20
CA ALA A 189 6.91 -13.67 1.04
C ALA A 189 6.86 -15.19 0.83
N SER A 190 6.04 -15.67 -0.12
CA SER A 190 5.94 -17.09 -0.46
C SER A 190 7.20 -17.64 -1.13
N GLU A 191 7.94 -16.82 -1.86
CA GLU A 191 9.18 -17.21 -2.54
C GLU A 191 10.38 -17.17 -1.61
N THR A 192 10.42 -16.21 -0.69
CA THR A 192 11.53 -16.05 0.26
C THR A 192 11.36 -16.85 1.55
N GLY A 193 10.18 -17.44 1.79
CA GLY A 193 9.85 -18.08 3.04
C GLY A 193 9.77 -17.14 4.25
N ARG A 194 9.76 -15.84 4.00
CA ARG A 194 9.65 -14.83 5.06
C ARG A 194 8.18 -14.53 5.34
N ASP A 195 7.81 -14.62 6.59
CA ASP A 195 6.49 -14.18 7.02
C ASP A 195 6.37 -12.66 6.90
N HIS A 196 5.19 -12.21 6.44
CA HIS A 196 4.89 -10.78 6.44
C HIS A 196 4.75 -10.31 7.89
N ILE A 197 5.79 -9.70 8.41
CA ILE A 197 5.73 -9.05 9.72
C ILE A 197 5.33 -7.60 9.46
N PRO A 198 4.19 -7.14 10.00
CA PRO A 198 3.79 -5.76 9.87
C PRO A 198 4.90 -4.81 10.32
N THR A 199 5.10 -3.73 9.60
CA THR A 199 6.16 -2.75 9.87
C THR A 199 6.18 -2.27 11.34
N ARG A 200 5.04 -2.35 12.02
CA ARG A 200 4.90 -2.03 13.45
C ARG A 200 5.70 -2.94 14.38
N VAL A 201 5.97 -4.18 13.98
CA VAL A 201 6.69 -5.15 14.81
C VAL A 201 8.21 -5.01 14.64
N PHE A 202 8.66 -4.54 13.49
CA PHE A 202 10.09 -4.35 13.24
C PHE A 202 10.71 -3.13 13.94
N LYS A 203 9.89 -2.24 14.51
CA LYS A 203 10.34 -0.95 15.04
C LYS A 203 10.14 -0.81 16.56
N GLN A 204 9.98 -1.93 17.24
CA GLN A 204 10.00 -1.95 18.72
C GLN A 204 11.41 -1.97 19.26
#